data_69f3fa1e5b46acf1c5b480993fd7ca1b
#
_entry.id   69f3fa1e5b46acf1c5b480993fd7ca1b
#
_cell.length_a   1.000
_cell.length_b   1.000
_cell.length_c   1.000
_cell.angle_alpha   90.00
_cell.angle_beta   90.00
_cell.angle_gamma   90.00
#
_symmetry.space_group_name_H-M   'P 1'
#
loop_
_entity.id
_entity.type
_entity.pdbx_description
1 polymer ?
#
loop_
_entity_poly.entity_id
_entity_poly.type
_entity_poly.pdbx_seq_one_letter_code
_entity_poly.pdbx_strand_id
1 'polypeptide(L)'
;MTISKQGIEEHWTLLTAQWLYEVLLRAVQCLVMAQAVAVPLLQRFVGVYIEDGSSINLPDSLERSWRGCRGGNGSSSGTKAAVKLTMRVDLLQGGLQGPVLQDGRSHESQSLLQQIPLVKGALWIADMGYFALVRLAQLSKAGVYFLMPLKDGVVTWVQGKRVDLLSVLQAHAQEADQEYEIQLGAGKQITCRLFARHATEAQVERRHAKQDEYARKHGTQVTQRQREWACWTLVISTVPVHLLTLSEAFVLLRVRWQIELLWKLWKMQGQVDDWQTTNEERILCEVYAKLLGVLLQHWLMLLSCWDDPHRSTIGVSEIIRDQVVVLAHGFGGRLSLRQALRLVGEAIRQAAGRSIAGRSDRPSASRLLLASGSSGLT
;
A
#
# COMPACT_ATOMS: atom_id res chain seq x y z
N MET A 1 -33.19 -21.51 -15.02
CA MET A 1 -33.34 -21.90 -13.61
C MET A 1 -33.42 -20.61 -12.81
N THR A 2 -34.55 -20.33 -12.15
CA THR A 2 -34.75 -19.14 -11.33
C THR A 2 -34.45 -19.55 -9.88
N ILE A 3 -33.35 -19.07 -9.32
CA ILE A 3 -33.00 -19.31 -7.93
C ILE A 3 -33.81 -18.33 -7.07
N SER A 4 -34.57 -18.82 -6.10
CA SER A 4 -35.34 -18.00 -5.16
C SER A 4 -34.38 -17.32 -4.17
N LYS A 5 -34.80 -16.20 -3.56
CA LYS A 5 -34.03 -15.52 -2.49
C LYS A 5 -33.74 -16.51 -1.34
N GLN A 6 -34.68 -17.33 -0.96
CA GLN A 6 -34.53 -18.37 0.07
C GLN A 6 -33.49 -19.42 -0.34
N GLY A 7 -33.50 -19.87 -1.60
CA GLY A 7 -32.49 -20.81 -2.12
C GLY A 7 -31.08 -20.26 -2.11
N ILE A 8 -30.91 -18.93 -2.25
CA ILE A 8 -29.61 -18.29 -2.09
C ILE A 8 -29.19 -18.26 -0.61
N GLU A 9 -30.14 -17.98 0.29
CA GLU A 9 -29.84 -17.91 1.73
C GLU A 9 -29.43 -19.29 2.31
N GLU A 10 -29.99 -20.39 1.81
CA GLU A 10 -29.60 -21.75 2.22
C GLU A 10 -28.19 -22.15 1.80
N HIS A 11 -27.57 -21.43 0.86
CA HIS A 11 -26.21 -21.69 0.41
C HIS A 11 -25.11 -20.92 1.17
N TRP A 12 -25.48 -20.00 2.07
CA TRP A 12 -24.52 -19.32 2.94
C TRP A 12 -24.08 -20.21 4.10
N THR A 13 -23.21 -21.17 3.82
CA THR A 13 -22.72 -22.17 4.78
C THR A 13 -21.22 -21.99 5.00
N LEU A 14 -20.71 -22.61 6.07
CA LEU A 14 -19.27 -22.67 6.33
C LEU A 14 -18.52 -23.29 5.14
N LEU A 15 -19.09 -24.31 4.49
CA LEU A 15 -18.49 -24.93 3.31
C LEU A 15 -18.37 -23.95 2.14
N THR A 16 -19.38 -23.13 1.90
CA THR A 16 -19.33 -22.08 0.88
C THR A 16 -18.30 -21.01 1.22
N ALA A 17 -18.18 -20.60 2.48
CA ALA A 17 -17.16 -19.66 2.92
C ALA A 17 -15.74 -20.23 2.71
N GLN A 18 -15.52 -21.50 3.07
CA GLN A 18 -14.24 -22.20 2.83
C GLN A 18 -13.92 -22.30 1.34
N TRP A 19 -14.90 -22.64 0.52
CA TRP A 19 -14.73 -22.72 -0.93
C TRP A 19 -14.35 -21.34 -1.53
N LEU A 20 -15.05 -20.27 -1.15
CA LEU A 20 -14.73 -18.91 -1.59
C LEU A 20 -13.33 -18.48 -1.13
N TYR A 21 -12.94 -18.85 0.08
CA TYR A 21 -11.60 -18.61 0.59
C TYR A 21 -10.53 -19.32 -0.25
N GLU A 22 -10.71 -20.60 -0.58
CA GLU A 22 -9.80 -21.37 -1.46
C GLU A 22 -9.73 -20.78 -2.86
N VAL A 23 -10.88 -20.35 -3.43
CA VAL A 23 -10.90 -19.65 -4.72
C VAL A 23 -10.10 -18.35 -4.65
N LEU A 24 -10.25 -17.57 -3.57
CA LEU A 24 -9.49 -16.34 -3.35
C LEU A 24 -7.98 -16.64 -3.25
N LEU A 25 -7.59 -17.66 -2.48
CA LEU A 25 -6.18 -18.05 -2.36
C LEU A 25 -5.56 -18.45 -3.71
N ARG A 26 -6.31 -19.10 -4.58
CA ARG A 26 -5.87 -19.43 -5.94
C ARG A 26 -5.84 -18.19 -6.83
N ALA A 27 -6.83 -17.32 -6.75
CA ALA A 27 -6.90 -16.10 -7.53
C ALA A 27 -5.71 -15.17 -7.23
N VAL A 28 -5.32 -14.99 -5.96
CA VAL A 28 -4.19 -14.13 -5.59
C VAL A 28 -2.82 -14.69 -6.06
N GLN A 29 -2.75 -15.96 -6.45
CA GLN A 29 -1.56 -16.54 -7.06
C GLN A 29 -1.47 -16.25 -8.57
N CYS A 30 -2.56 -15.81 -9.20
CA CYS A 30 -2.56 -15.42 -10.60
C CYS A 30 -1.89 -14.07 -10.76
N LEU A 31 -0.69 -14.06 -11.33
CA LEU A 31 0.02 -12.82 -11.61
C LEU A 31 -0.48 -12.22 -12.92
N VAL A 32 -1.33 -11.20 -12.82
CA VAL A 32 -1.78 -10.39 -13.96
C VAL A 32 -0.98 -9.11 -13.98
N MET A 33 -0.33 -8.80 -15.08
CA MET A 33 0.49 -7.61 -15.28
C MET A 33 0.08 -6.89 -16.56
N ALA A 34 0.17 -5.58 -16.55
CA ALA A 34 0.01 -4.72 -17.72
C ALA A 34 1.35 -4.47 -18.42
N GLN A 35 1.30 -3.73 -19.51
CA GLN A 35 2.50 -3.09 -20.05
C GLN A 35 3.03 -2.07 -19.05
N ALA A 36 4.35 -1.91 -19.02
CA ALA A 36 5.00 -0.98 -18.11
C ALA A 36 4.55 0.46 -18.41
N VAL A 37 4.13 1.18 -17.37
CA VAL A 37 3.79 2.60 -17.50
C VAL A 37 5.02 3.41 -17.93
N ALA A 38 4.80 4.35 -18.87
CA ALA A 38 5.86 5.20 -19.41
C ALA A 38 6.23 6.34 -18.43
N VAL A 39 6.81 5.99 -17.28
CA VAL A 39 7.30 6.93 -16.26
C VAL A 39 8.80 6.73 -16.11
N PRO A 40 9.66 7.65 -16.61
CA PRO A 40 11.11 7.48 -16.67
C PRO A 40 11.74 7.11 -15.32
N LEU A 41 11.29 7.73 -14.21
CA LEU A 41 11.81 7.45 -12.88
C LEU A 41 11.58 6.00 -12.45
N LEU A 42 10.41 5.44 -12.75
CA LEU A 42 10.06 4.05 -12.40
C LEU A 42 10.82 3.05 -13.29
N GLN A 43 11.07 3.40 -14.56
CA GLN A 43 11.75 2.55 -15.54
C GLN A 43 13.24 2.37 -15.29
N ARG A 44 13.83 3.11 -14.33
CA ARG A 44 15.22 2.90 -13.89
C ARG A 44 15.40 1.61 -13.08
N PHE A 45 14.30 0.97 -12.65
CA PHE A 45 14.28 -0.23 -11.83
C PHE A 45 13.62 -1.38 -12.56
N VAL A 46 14.02 -2.60 -12.22
CA VAL A 46 13.41 -3.82 -12.79
C VAL A 46 11.95 -3.97 -12.36
N GLY A 47 11.57 -3.42 -11.21
CA GLY A 47 10.22 -3.32 -10.67
C GLY A 47 10.22 -2.34 -9.51
N VAL A 48 9.10 -1.68 -9.26
CA VAL A 48 8.94 -0.72 -8.15
C VAL A 48 7.75 -1.15 -7.31
N TYR A 49 8.03 -1.67 -6.14
CA TYR A 49 7.03 -2.30 -5.28
C TYR A 49 6.70 -1.43 -4.09
N ILE A 50 5.40 -1.14 -3.91
CA ILE A 50 4.86 -0.56 -2.69
C ILE A 50 4.12 -1.64 -1.91
N GLU A 51 4.25 -1.64 -0.59
CA GLU A 51 3.65 -2.65 0.28
C GLU A 51 2.96 -1.97 1.45
N ASP A 52 1.76 -2.45 1.78
CA ASP A 52 0.97 -1.94 2.88
C ASP A 52 -0.06 -2.98 3.36
N GLY A 53 -0.56 -2.77 4.58
CA GLY A 53 -1.61 -3.58 5.19
C GLY A 53 -2.86 -2.77 5.49
N SER A 54 -4.02 -3.45 5.46
CA SER A 54 -5.28 -2.90 5.93
C SER A 54 -6.05 -3.94 6.72
N SER A 55 -6.89 -3.52 7.67
CA SER A 55 -7.69 -4.43 8.48
C SER A 55 -9.18 -4.26 8.21
N ILE A 56 -9.89 -5.39 8.20
CA ILE A 56 -11.34 -5.47 8.19
C ILE A 56 -11.74 -5.93 9.59
N ASN A 57 -12.43 -5.07 10.33
CA ASN A 57 -12.98 -5.43 11.62
C ASN A 57 -14.19 -6.34 11.40
N LEU A 58 -14.25 -7.45 12.12
CA LEU A 58 -15.33 -8.43 12.06
C LEU A 58 -16.13 -8.42 13.36
N PRO A 59 -17.35 -8.96 13.38
CA PRO A 59 -18.09 -9.21 14.62
C PRO A 59 -17.31 -10.09 15.58
N ASP A 60 -17.39 -9.82 16.87
CA ASP A 60 -16.66 -10.54 17.93
C ASP A 60 -16.88 -12.05 17.91
N SER A 61 -18.03 -12.51 17.42
CA SER A 61 -18.37 -13.93 17.25
C SER A 61 -17.41 -14.67 16.30
N LEU A 62 -16.78 -13.96 15.36
CA LEU A 62 -15.79 -14.51 14.43
C LEU A 62 -14.37 -14.58 14.99
N GLU A 63 -14.15 -14.33 16.28
CA GLU A 63 -12.82 -14.39 16.93
C GLU A 63 -12.11 -15.75 16.72
N ARG A 64 -12.87 -16.84 16.64
CA ARG A 64 -12.31 -18.19 16.42
C ARG A 64 -11.71 -18.35 15.01
N SER A 65 -12.24 -17.66 14.03
CA SER A 65 -11.80 -17.70 12.63
C SER A 65 -10.68 -16.68 12.38
N TRP A 66 -10.82 -15.47 12.94
CA TRP A 66 -9.90 -14.35 12.72
C TRP A 66 -9.72 -13.54 14.00
N ARG A 67 -8.60 -13.67 14.65
CA ARG A 67 -8.32 -12.97 15.92
C ARG A 67 -7.96 -11.52 15.68
N GLY A 68 -8.69 -10.61 16.33
CA GLY A 68 -8.44 -9.17 16.26
C GLY A 68 -7.46 -8.65 17.33
N CYS A 69 -7.17 -7.36 17.26
CA CYS A 69 -6.46 -6.62 18.30
C CYS A 69 -7.46 -6.14 19.34
N ARG A 70 -7.78 -6.93 20.36
CA ARG A 70 -8.50 -6.42 21.51
C ARG A 70 -7.55 -5.51 22.31
N GLY A 71 -7.96 -4.24 22.49
CA GLY A 71 -7.20 -3.31 23.31
C GLY A 71 -6.98 -3.91 24.71
N GLY A 72 -5.72 -4.13 25.07
CA GLY A 72 -5.36 -4.41 26.45
C GLY A 72 -5.69 -3.18 27.30
N ASN A 73 -6.13 -3.40 28.54
CA ASN A 73 -6.39 -2.36 29.55
C ASN A 73 -7.39 -1.26 29.14
N GLY A 74 -8.66 -1.63 28.90
CA GLY A 74 -9.77 -0.66 28.91
C GLY A 74 -9.90 0.26 27.69
N SER A 75 -9.10 0.09 26.66
CA SER A 75 -9.28 0.83 25.40
C SER A 75 -10.45 0.24 24.60
N SER A 76 -11.50 1.04 24.41
CA SER A 76 -12.73 0.68 23.69
C SER A 76 -12.59 0.57 22.17
N SER A 77 -11.39 0.63 21.62
CA SER A 77 -11.17 0.82 20.18
C SER A 77 -10.72 -0.43 19.39
N GLY A 78 -10.65 -1.62 20.01
CA GLY A 78 -10.26 -2.86 19.34
C GLY A 78 -11.41 -3.87 19.25
N THR A 79 -11.58 -4.52 18.09
CA THR A 79 -12.49 -5.66 17.93
C THR A 79 -11.78 -6.96 18.31
N LYS A 80 -12.54 -7.95 18.83
CA LYS A 80 -12.00 -9.29 19.13
C LYS A 80 -11.67 -10.05 17.84
N ALA A 81 -12.37 -9.75 16.76
CA ALA A 81 -12.19 -10.38 15.47
C ALA A 81 -11.84 -9.36 14.39
N ALA A 82 -10.80 -9.65 13.62
CA ALA A 82 -10.41 -8.85 12.47
C ALA A 82 -9.55 -9.67 11.50
N VAL A 83 -9.71 -9.43 10.22
CA VAL A 83 -8.82 -9.91 9.16
C VAL A 83 -7.85 -8.79 8.80
N LYS A 84 -6.55 -9.05 8.83
CA LYS A 84 -5.54 -8.19 8.24
C LYS A 84 -5.26 -8.66 6.83
N LEU A 85 -5.32 -7.74 5.90
CA LEU A 85 -4.96 -7.90 4.50
C LEU A 85 -3.60 -7.25 4.28
N THR A 86 -2.66 -7.95 3.68
CA THR A 86 -1.37 -7.37 3.27
C THR A 86 -1.20 -7.56 1.78
N MET A 87 -0.77 -6.51 1.08
CA MET A 87 -0.66 -6.51 -0.36
C MET A 87 0.60 -5.78 -0.81
N ARG A 88 1.18 -6.24 -1.90
CA ARG A 88 2.30 -5.58 -2.61
C ARG A 88 1.86 -5.27 -4.03
N VAL A 89 2.07 -4.04 -4.46
CA VAL A 89 1.73 -3.54 -5.81
C VAL A 89 3.00 -3.20 -6.55
N ASP A 90 3.15 -3.71 -7.76
CA ASP A 90 4.16 -3.23 -8.70
C ASP A 90 3.64 -1.95 -9.38
N LEU A 91 4.27 -0.81 -9.12
CA LEU A 91 3.89 0.47 -9.73
C LEU A 91 4.20 0.53 -11.22
N LEU A 92 5.13 -0.29 -11.71
CA LEU A 92 5.54 -0.28 -13.10
C LEU A 92 4.51 -1.02 -13.97
N GLN A 93 4.13 -2.23 -13.58
CA GLN A 93 3.25 -3.11 -14.35
C GLN A 93 1.89 -3.36 -13.69
N GLY A 94 1.65 -2.80 -12.52
CA GLY A 94 0.39 -2.88 -11.79
C GLY A 94 0.08 -4.22 -11.14
N GLY A 95 0.97 -5.21 -11.26
CA GLY A 95 0.75 -6.52 -10.70
C GLY A 95 0.55 -6.48 -9.18
N LEU A 96 -0.38 -7.30 -8.69
CA LEU A 96 -0.64 -7.48 -7.27
C LEU A 96 -0.04 -8.80 -6.78
N GLN A 97 0.61 -8.76 -5.64
CA GLN A 97 0.94 -9.91 -4.81
C GLN A 97 0.09 -9.84 -3.55
N GLY A 98 -0.77 -10.83 -3.32
CA GLY A 98 -1.81 -10.80 -2.31
C GLY A 98 -3.18 -10.39 -2.86
N PRO A 99 -4.16 -10.06 -1.99
CA PRO A 99 -3.99 -9.87 -0.54
C PRO A 99 -3.68 -11.18 0.20
N VAL A 100 -2.71 -11.14 1.10
CA VAL A 100 -2.49 -12.19 2.07
C VAL A 100 -3.36 -11.91 3.29
N LEU A 101 -4.17 -12.89 3.69
CA LEU A 101 -5.07 -12.79 4.83
C LEU A 101 -4.39 -13.36 6.08
N GLN A 102 -4.44 -12.61 7.16
CA GLN A 102 -3.87 -12.97 8.46
C GLN A 102 -4.79 -12.48 9.60
N ASP A 103 -4.59 -13.00 10.79
CA ASP A 103 -5.23 -12.46 12.00
C ASP A 103 -4.99 -10.95 12.12
N GLY A 104 -6.00 -10.18 12.49
CA GLY A 104 -5.90 -8.72 12.64
C GLY A 104 -4.77 -8.25 13.56
N ARG A 105 -4.40 -9.09 14.54
CA ARG A 105 -3.28 -8.84 15.48
C ARG A 105 -1.89 -9.15 14.92
N SER A 106 -1.79 -9.73 13.71
CA SER A 106 -0.50 -10.06 13.10
C SER A 106 0.28 -8.79 12.77
N HIS A 107 1.58 -8.80 13.00
CA HIS A 107 2.43 -7.67 12.65
C HIS A 107 2.74 -7.69 11.14
N GLU A 108 2.74 -6.54 10.48
CA GLU A 108 2.95 -6.43 9.02
C GLU A 108 4.31 -7.00 8.57
N SER A 109 5.35 -6.79 9.35
CA SER A 109 6.68 -7.36 9.10
C SER A 109 6.73 -8.90 9.15
N GLN A 110 5.68 -9.56 9.65
CA GLN A 110 5.53 -11.02 9.68
C GLN A 110 4.63 -11.55 8.57
N SER A 111 4.19 -10.69 7.65
CA SER A 111 3.39 -11.11 6.51
C SER A 111 4.14 -12.14 5.65
N LEU A 112 3.40 -13.14 5.14
CA LEU A 112 3.93 -14.11 4.19
C LEU A 112 4.49 -13.44 2.91
N LEU A 113 4.04 -12.23 2.57
CA LEU A 113 4.62 -11.44 1.48
C LEU A 113 6.11 -11.14 1.69
N GLN A 114 6.56 -11.05 2.96
CA GLN A 114 7.98 -10.82 3.27
C GLN A 114 8.86 -12.02 2.88
N GLN A 115 8.27 -13.21 2.72
CA GLN A 115 8.97 -14.42 2.29
C GLN A 115 9.07 -14.53 0.76
N ILE A 116 8.23 -13.79 0.01
CA ILE A 116 8.28 -13.76 -1.45
C ILE A 116 9.47 -12.89 -1.87
N PRO A 117 10.50 -13.48 -2.52
CA PRO A 117 11.69 -12.73 -2.91
C PRO A 117 11.37 -11.65 -3.94
N LEU A 118 12.05 -10.53 -3.85
CA LEU A 118 12.07 -9.51 -4.87
C LEU A 118 13.25 -9.73 -5.81
N VAL A 119 13.09 -9.32 -7.07
CA VAL A 119 14.11 -9.49 -8.11
C VAL A 119 15.25 -8.48 -7.86
N LYS A 120 16.51 -8.90 -8.10
CA LYS A 120 17.68 -8.01 -8.05
C LYS A 120 17.47 -6.78 -8.95
N GLY A 121 17.80 -5.60 -8.45
CA GLY A 121 17.59 -4.33 -9.16
C GLY A 121 16.17 -3.75 -9.00
N ALA A 122 15.27 -4.42 -8.27
CA ALA A 122 13.97 -3.85 -7.91
C ALA A 122 14.11 -2.84 -6.76
N LEU A 123 13.16 -1.90 -6.70
CA LEU A 123 13.00 -0.96 -5.59
C LEU A 123 11.78 -1.33 -4.76
N TRP A 124 11.98 -1.52 -3.46
CA TRP A 124 10.92 -1.73 -2.48
C TRP A 124 10.70 -0.47 -1.66
N ILE A 125 9.46 0.03 -1.65
CA ILE A 125 9.05 1.22 -0.92
C ILE A 125 8.03 0.82 0.13
N ALA A 126 8.32 1.06 1.40
CA ALA A 126 7.45 0.69 2.51
C ALA A 126 7.38 1.82 3.55
N ASP A 127 6.40 1.69 4.45
CA ASP A 127 6.29 2.62 5.56
C ASP A 127 7.16 2.18 6.76
N MET A 128 7.09 2.96 7.86
CA MET A 128 7.86 2.70 9.07
C MET A 128 7.42 1.41 9.80
N GLY A 129 6.21 0.91 9.57
CA GLY A 129 5.72 -0.36 10.13
C GLY A 129 6.52 -1.58 9.66
N TYR A 130 7.13 -1.47 8.49
CA TYR A 130 8.00 -2.51 7.91
C TYR A 130 9.47 -2.37 8.28
N PHE A 131 9.84 -1.40 9.11
CA PHE A 131 11.24 -1.14 9.45
C PHE A 131 11.82 -2.27 10.33
N ALA A 132 12.68 -3.10 9.73
CA ALA A 132 13.41 -4.16 10.41
C ALA A 132 14.82 -4.27 9.82
N LEU A 133 15.87 -3.96 10.62
CA LEU A 133 17.27 -3.93 10.14
C LEU A 133 17.69 -5.26 9.50
N VAL A 134 17.27 -6.39 10.07
CA VAL A 134 17.57 -7.72 9.49
C VAL A 134 17.01 -7.85 8.08
N ARG A 135 15.74 -7.44 7.88
CA ARG A 135 15.09 -7.48 6.56
C ARG A 135 15.77 -6.55 5.57
N LEU A 136 16.06 -5.33 5.97
CA LEU A 136 16.76 -4.35 5.12
C LEU A 136 18.15 -4.84 4.70
N ALA A 137 18.89 -5.48 5.62
CA ALA A 137 20.18 -6.09 5.32
C ALA A 137 20.04 -7.26 4.32
N GLN A 138 18.99 -8.09 4.45
CA GLN A 138 18.69 -9.17 3.51
C GLN A 138 18.39 -8.64 2.11
N LEU A 139 17.54 -7.61 1.98
CA LEU A 139 17.23 -6.95 0.72
C LEU A 139 18.49 -6.39 0.06
N SER A 140 19.30 -5.67 0.81
CA SER A 140 20.56 -5.11 0.32
C SER A 140 21.51 -6.20 -0.19
N LYS A 141 21.66 -7.31 0.55
CA LYS A 141 22.48 -8.48 0.13
C LYS A 141 21.94 -9.14 -1.13
N ALA A 142 20.61 -9.17 -1.31
CA ALA A 142 19.96 -9.70 -2.50
C ALA A 142 20.06 -8.75 -3.71
N GLY A 143 20.65 -7.57 -3.55
CA GLY A 143 20.73 -6.54 -4.59
C GLY A 143 19.39 -5.87 -4.89
N VAL A 144 18.47 -5.88 -3.91
CA VAL A 144 17.19 -5.19 -3.96
C VAL A 144 17.36 -3.85 -3.24
N TYR A 145 16.94 -2.79 -3.89
CA TYR A 145 16.94 -1.46 -3.30
C TYR A 145 15.72 -1.28 -2.39
N PHE A 146 15.88 -0.45 -1.38
CA PHE A 146 14.75 -0.01 -0.55
C PHE A 146 14.71 1.50 -0.42
N LEU A 147 13.52 2.04 -0.17
CA LEU A 147 13.26 3.43 0.19
C LEU A 147 12.19 3.46 1.26
N MET A 148 12.47 4.05 2.41
CA MET A 148 11.53 4.11 3.52
C MET A 148 11.87 5.20 4.55
N PRO A 149 10.90 5.64 5.38
CA PRO A 149 11.20 6.54 6.49
C PRO A 149 12.19 5.93 7.48
N LEU A 150 13.10 6.74 8.01
CA LEU A 150 13.98 6.34 9.11
C LEU A 150 13.23 6.39 10.44
N LYS A 151 13.35 5.33 11.22
CA LYS A 151 12.77 5.23 12.56
C LYS A 151 13.69 5.93 13.58
N ASP A 152 13.11 6.71 14.51
CA ASP A 152 13.87 7.26 15.63
C ASP A 152 14.46 6.16 16.55
N GLY A 153 15.58 6.46 17.19
CA GLY A 153 16.25 5.57 18.11
C GLY A 153 17.13 4.50 17.45
N VAL A 154 17.23 4.46 16.12
CA VAL A 154 18.13 3.55 15.41
C VAL A 154 19.57 4.05 15.54
N VAL A 155 20.48 3.18 15.98
CA VAL A 155 21.92 3.49 16.07
C VAL A 155 22.42 3.85 14.68
N THR A 156 22.94 5.07 14.54
CA THR A 156 23.41 5.65 13.27
C THR A 156 24.88 5.99 13.37
N TRP A 157 25.60 5.73 12.28
CA TRP A 157 27.02 6.03 12.12
C TRP A 157 27.20 6.90 10.87
N VAL A 158 27.99 7.97 11.01
CA VAL A 158 28.40 8.85 9.91
C VAL A 158 29.93 8.87 9.90
N GLN A 159 30.53 8.63 8.74
CA GLN A 159 32.00 8.56 8.58
C GLN A 159 32.67 7.65 9.62
N GLY A 160 32.05 6.51 9.92
CA GLY A 160 32.56 5.52 10.88
C GLY A 160 32.39 5.86 12.37
N LYS A 161 31.87 7.04 12.71
CA LYS A 161 31.61 7.48 14.10
C LYS A 161 30.12 7.33 14.42
N ARG A 162 29.81 6.78 15.61
CA ARG A 162 28.44 6.76 16.12
C ARG A 162 28.02 8.19 16.44
N VAL A 163 26.86 8.60 15.95
CA VAL A 163 26.34 9.98 16.10
C VAL A 163 24.94 9.99 16.67
N ASP A 164 24.58 11.09 17.33
CA ASP A 164 23.18 11.47 17.47
C ASP A 164 22.75 12.19 16.18
N LEU A 165 21.83 11.60 15.45
CA LEU A 165 21.44 12.11 14.13
C LEU A 165 20.82 13.50 14.20
N LEU A 166 20.03 13.81 15.24
CA LEU A 166 19.43 15.14 15.39
C LEU A 166 20.53 16.23 15.54
N SER A 167 21.57 15.96 16.29
CA SER A 167 22.69 16.91 16.43
C SER A 167 23.41 17.15 15.10
N VAL A 168 23.56 16.11 14.26
CA VAL A 168 24.14 16.24 12.91
C VAL A 168 23.26 17.10 12.01
N LEU A 169 21.96 16.86 12.00
CA LEU A 169 20.99 17.60 11.19
C LEU A 169 20.89 19.08 11.63
N GLN A 170 20.89 19.33 12.93
CA GLN A 170 20.84 20.69 13.50
C GLN A 170 22.08 21.50 13.18
N ALA A 171 23.25 20.88 13.13
CA ALA A 171 24.49 21.57 12.74
C ALA A 171 24.44 22.17 11.32
N HIS A 172 23.57 21.65 10.45
CA HIS A 172 23.35 22.09 9.07
C HIS A 172 21.91 22.56 8.82
N ALA A 173 21.22 23.05 9.87
CA ALA A 173 19.80 23.44 9.80
C ALA A 173 19.48 24.54 8.78
N GLN A 174 20.48 25.28 8.30
CA GLN A 174 20.32 26.28 7.24
C GLN A 174 20.02 25.67 5.87
N GLU A 175 20.37 24.40 5.68
CA GLU A 175 20.12 23.66 4.45
C GLU A 175 18.73 23.00 4.52
N ALA A 176 17.86 23.35 3.57
CA ALA A 176 16.50 22.78 3.51
C ALA A 176 16.51 21.27 3.24
N ASP A 177 17.46 20.82 2.41
CA ASP A 177 17.67 19.43 2.01
C ASP A 177 19.12 19.03 2.31
N GLN A 178 19.29 17.88 2.97
CA GLN A 178 20.59 17.34 3.36
C GLN A 178 20.68 15.88 2.94
N GLU A 179 21.86 15.44 2.54
CA GLU A 179 22.14 14.05 2.19
C GLU A 179 23.42 13.55 2.87
N TYR A 180 23.35 12.35 3.42
CA TYR A 180 24.45 11.70 4.12
C TYR A 180 24.56 10.24 3.71
N GLU A 181 25.80 9.75 3.60
CA GLU A 181 26.05 8.32 3.65
C GLU A 181 26.13 7.88 5.10
N ILE A 182 25.28 6.93 5.49
CA ILE A 182 25.16 6.47 6.86
C ILE A 182 25.26 4.95 6.94
N GLN A 183 25.60 4.46 8.15
CA GLN A 183 25.48 3.05 8.49
C GLN A 183 24.48 2.92 9.65
N LEU A 184 23.63 1.90 9.58
CA LEU A 184 22.58 1.66 10.57
C LEU A 184 22.83 0.38 11.37
N GLY A 185 22.39 0.41 12.62
CA GLY A 185 22.46 -0.68 13.56
C GLY A 185 23.75 -0.69 14.39
N ALA A 186 23.71 -1.37 15.54
CA ALA A 186 24.85 -1.46 16.46
C ALA A 186 26.09 -2.07 15.79
N GLY A 187 25.90 -3.04 14.91
CA GLY A 187 26.96 -3.72 14.13
C GLY A 187 27.16 -3.16 12.72
N LYS A 188 26.74 -1.91 12.42
CA LYS A 188 26.86 -1.30 11.08
C LYS A 188 26.30 -2.19 9.96
N GLN A 189 25.15 -2.78 10.20
CA GLN A 189 24.57 -3.85 9.37
C GLN A 189 24.19 -3.43 7.96
N ILE A 190 23.90 -2.12 7.75
CA ILE A 190 23.44 -1.58 6.49
C ILE A 190 24.14 -0.26 6.20
N THR A 191 24.76 -0.15 5.04
CA THR A 191 25.21 1.14 4.48
C THR A 191 24.13 1.65 3.55
N CYS A 192 23.68 2.89 3.74
CA CYS A 192 22.64 3.51 2.94
C CYS A 192 22.79 5.02 2.91
N ARG A 193 22.04 5.66 2.01
CA ARG A 193 21.91 7.11 1.91
C ARG A 193 20.76 7.54 2.82
N LEU A 194 20.98 8.61 3.56
CA LEU A 194 19.95 9.33 4.31
C LEU A 194 19.62 10.61 3.56
N PHE A 195 18.35 10.79 3.25
CA PHE A 195 17.78 12.03 2.75
C PHE A 195 17.02 12.71 3.88
N ALA A 196 17.40 13.92 4.21
CA ALA A 196 16.77 14.73 5.24
C ALA A 196 16.21 16.01 4.63
N ARG A 197 14.94 16.29 4.92
CA ARG A 197 14.27 17.53 4.51
C ARG A 197 13.64 18.17 5.72
N HIS A 198 13.91 19.46 5.92
CA HIS A 198 13.22 20.21 6.95
C HIS A 198 11.74 20.36 6.61
N ALA A 199 10.86 20.07 7.55
CA ALA A 199 9.41 20.18 7.36
C ALA A 199 9.01 21.68 7.38
N THR A 200 8.00 22.05 6.58
CA THR A 200 7.42 23.38 6.66
C THR A 200 6.72 23.59 8.01
N GLU A 201 6.60 24.84 8.46
CA GLU A 201 5.93 25.18 9.71
C GLU A 201 4.55 24.52 9.84
N ALA A 202 3.73 24.62 8.82
CA ALA A 202 2.41 23.98 8.78
C ALA A 202 2.47 22.42 8.83
N GLN A 203 3.57 21.80 8.41
CA GLN A 203 3.77 20.36 8.59
C GLN A 203 4.20 20.04 10.02
N VAL A 204 5.08 20.83 10.59
CA VAL A 204 5.54 20.69 11.98
C VAL A 204 4.36 20.83 12.95
N GLU A 205 3.56 21.88 12.82
CA GLU A 205 2.35 22.10 13.64
C GLU A 205 1.41 20.89 13.59
N ARG A 206 1.11 20.38 12.38
CA ARG A 206 0.25 19.20 12.21
C ARG A 206 0.84 17.94 12.84
N ARG A 207 2.17 17.76 12.78
CA ARG A 207 2.84 16.62 13.40
C ARG A 207 2.81 16.73 14.91
N HIS A 208 3.06 17.92 15.45
CA HIS A 208 2.97 18.19 16.88
C HIS A 208 1.55 17.97 17.41
N ALA A 209 0.54 18.49 16.73
CA ALA A 209 -0.87 18.27 17.10
C ALA A 209 -1.23 16.77 17.15
N LYS A 210 -0.73 15.97 16.18
CA LYS A 210 -0.92 14.50 16.21
C LYS A 210 -0.20 13.83 17.37
N GLN A 211 1.01 14.28 17.71
CA GLN A 211 1.75 13.78 18.87
C GLN A 211 1.01 14.08 20.17
N ASP A 212 0.46 15.29 20.32
CA ASP A 212 -0.33 15.69 21.49
C ASP A 212 -1.62 14.89 21.61
N GLU A 213 -2.32 14.69 20.48
CA GLU A 213 -3.51 13.87 20.45
C GLU A 213 -3.22 12.41 20.85
N TYR A 214 -2.13 11.84 20.32
CA TYR A 214 -1.69 10.50 20.69
C TYR A 214 -1.34 10.41 22.19
N ALA A 215 -0.55 11.35 22.67
CA ALA A 215 -0.13 11.41 24.08
C ALA A 215 -1.35 11.50 25.02
N ARG A 216 -2.32 12.36 24.70
CA ARG A 216 -3.58 12.49 25.45
C ARG A 216 -4.38 11.18 25.46
N LYS A 217 -4.50 10.50 24.32
CA LYS A 217 -5.23 9.22 24.21
C LYS A 217 -4.59 8.09 25.01
N HIS A 218 -3.27 8.11 25.16
CA HIS A 218 -2.51 7.01 25.76
C HIS A 218 -1.92 7.35 27.14
N GLY A 219 -2.22 8.54 27.69
CA GLY A 219 -1.70 8.97 28.99
C GLY A 219 -0.17 9.10 29.03
N THR A 220 0.46 9.44 27.89
CA THR A 220 1.91 9.62 27.77
C THR A 220 2.30 11.07 27.59
N GLN A 221 3.58 11.40 27.67
CA GLN A 221 4.09 12.74 27.39
C GLN A 221 4.98 12.73 26.15
N VAL A 222 4.88 13.80 25.35
CA VAL A 222 5.75 13.98 24.19
C VAL A 222 7.09 14.55 24.66
N THR A 223 8.17 13.86 24.35
CA THR A 223 9.53 14.32 24.71
C THR A 223 10.01 15.43 23.77
N GLN A 224 10.98 16.24 24.24
CA GLN A 224 11.61 17.28 23.40
C GLN A 224 12.24 16.65 22.14
N ARG A 225 12.91 15.50 22.27
CA ARG A 225 13.48 14.76 21.15
C ARG A 225 12.42 14.40 20.07
N GLN A 226 11.24 13.96 20.49
CA GLN A 226 10.15 13.65 19.56
C GLN A 226 9.66 14.91 18.84
N ARG A 227 9.63 16.06 19.51
CA ARG A 227 9.30 17.35 18.87
C ARG A 227 10.33 17.74 17.81
N GLU A 228 11.60 17.67 18.14
CA GLU A 228 12.68 17.98 17.23
C GLU A 228 12.73 17.01 16.05
N TRP A 229 12.52 15.70 16.27
CA TRP A 229 12.42 14.71 15.21
C TRP A 229 11.27 15.02 14.24
N ALA A 230 10.16 15.54 14.73
CA ALA A 230 9.00 15.90 13.92
C ALA A 230 9.28 17.09 12.97
N CYS A 231 10.31 17.87 13.20
CA CYS A 231 10.75 18.94 12.29
C CYS A 231 11.40 18.41 11.01
N TRP A 232 11.72 17.13 10.95
CA TRP A 232 12.41 16.52 9.81
C TRP A 232 11.57 15.47 9.11
N THR A 233 11.74 15.35 7.80
CA THR A 233 11.32 14.18 7.02
C THR A 233 12.59 13.42 6.66
N LEU A 234 12.79 12.26 7.28
CA LEU A 234 14.00 11.46 7.14
C LEU A 234 13.67 10.19 6.36
N VAL A 235 14.39 9.96 5.28
CA VAL A 235 14.21 8.82 4.38
C VAL A 235 15.56 8.16 4.15
N ILE A 236 15.56 6.83 4.18
CA ILE A 236 16.75 6.03 3.90
C ILE A 236 16.57 5.22 2.63
N SER A 237 17.65 5.04 1.89
CA SER A 237 17.67 4.26 0.66
C SER A 237 19.03 3.66 0.35
N THR A 238 19.04 2.47 -0.25
CA THR A 238 20.25 1.85 -0.84
C THR A 238 20.39 2.13 -2.33
N VAL A 239 19.50 2.92 -2.93
CA VAL A 239 19.59 3.29 -4.35
C VAL A 239 20.82 4.16 -4.59
N PRO A 240 21.67 3.83 -5.57
CA PRO A 240 22.83 4.64 -5.91
C PRO A 240 22.47 6.06 -6.41
N VAL A 241 23.40 7.01 -6.29
CA VAL A 241 23.17 8.42 -6.64
C VAL A 241 22.77 8.64 -8.10
N HIS A 242 23.33 7.84 -9.02
CA HIS A 242 23.00 7.92 -10.45
C HIS A 242 21.61 7.41 -10.82
N LEU A 243 20.94 6.67 -9.94
CA LEU A 243 19.57 6.16 -10.16
C LEU A 243 18.50 6.95 -9.42
N LEU A 244 18.87 7.69 -8.35
CA LEU A 244 17.91 8.40 -7.52
C LEU A 244 18.53 9.65 -6.89
N THR A 245 17.97 10.80 -7.19
CA THR A 245 18.29 12.06 -6.52
C THR A 245 17.50 12.22 -5.23
N LEU A 246 17.89 13.14 -4.37
CA LEU A 246 17.20 13.47 -3.12
C LEU A 246 15.73 13.89 -3.38
N SER A 247 15.50 14.76 -4.36
CA SER A 247 14.15 15.24 -4.68
C SER A 247 13.26 14.11 -5.19
N GLU A 248 13.76 13.20 -6.02
CA GLU A 248 13.06 12.04 -6.51
C GLU A 248 12.72 11.03 -5.39
N ALA A 249 13.60 10.89 -4.39
CA ALA A 249 13.35 10.06 -3.23
C ALA A 249 12.08 10.50 -2.46
N PHE A 250 11.90 11.80 -2.28
CA PHE A 250 10.69 12.35 -1.65
C PHE A 250 9.45 12.21 -2.53
N VAL A 251 9.59 12.28 -3.87
CA VAL A 251 8.49 11.97 -4.79
C VAL A 251 8.07 10.52 -4.65
N LEU A 252 9.02 9.56 -4.68
CA LEU A 252 8.73 8.14 -4.53
C LEU A 252 8.12 7.80 -3.16
N LEU A 253 8.61 8.42 -2.08
CA LEU A 253 7.99 8.26 -0.76
C LEU A 253 6.52 8.70 -0.75
N ARG A 254 6.19 9.78 -1.47
CA ARG A 254 4.82 10.26 -1.61
C ARG A 254 3.98 9.32 -2.48
N VAL A 255 4.60 8.71 -3.50
CA VAL A 255 3.91 7.74 -4.39
C VAL A 255 3.48 6.50 -3.62
N ARG A 256 4.16 6.12 -2.54
CA ARG A 256 3.72 5.04 -1.63
C ARG A 256 2.25 5.17 -1.22
N TRP A 257 1.74 6.40 -1.11
CA TRP A 257 0.32 6.64 -0.80
C TRP A 257 -0.67 6.04 -1.81
N GLN A 258 -0.23 5.62 -2.99
CA GLN A 258 -1.12 4.98 -3.98
C GLN A 258 -1.74 3.68 -3.46
N ILE A 259 -1.03 2.93 -2.63
CA ILE A 259 -1.59 1.70 -2.04
C ILE A 259 -2.68 2.02 -1.01
N GLU A 260 -2.55 3.12 -0.26
CA GLU A 260 -3.60 3.58 0.66
C GLU A 260 -4.86 4.03 -0.10
N LEU A 261 -4.70 4.63 -1.30
CA LEU A 261 -5.82 4.95 -2.17
C LEU A 261 -6.49 3.68 -2.72
N LEU A 262 -5.71 2.64 -3.02
CA LEU A 262 -6.24 1.35 -3.45
C LEU A 262 -7.05 0.69 -2.33
N TRP A 263 -6.56 0.71 -1.08
CA TRP A 263 -7.33 0.24 0.08
C TRP A 263 -8.64 1.02 0.27
N LYS A 264 -8.60 2.35 0.12
CA LYS A 264 -9.81 3.18 0.17
C LYS A 264 -10.80 2.80 -0.93
N LEU A 265 -10.32 2.57 -2.15
CA LEU A 265 -11.15 2.13 -3.26
C LEU A 265 -11.84 0.80 -2.93
N TRP A 266 -11.09 -0.18 -2.40
CA TRP A 266 -11.62 -1.49 -2.03
C TRP A 266 -12.67 -1.40 -0.92
N LYS A 267 -12.47 -0.53 0.08
CA LYS A 267 -13.44 -0.31 1.17
C LYS A 267 -14.65 0.49 0.70
N MET A 268 -14.45 1.60 0.02
CA MET A 268 -15.56 2.49 -0.37
C MET A 268 -16.41 1.93 -1.52
N GLN A 269 -15.79 1.36 -2.55
CA GLN A 269 -16.50 0.88 -3.73
C GLN A 269 -16.72 -0.62 -3.71
N GLY A 270 -15.75 -1.38 -3.25
CA GLY A 270 -15.85 -2.82 -3.08
C GLY A 270 -16.61 -3.23 -1.82
N GLN A 271 -16.81 -2.30 -0.87
CA GLN A 271 -17.52 -2.52 0.40
C GLN A 271 -17.04 -3.80 1.12
N VAL A 272 -15.73 -4.05 1.08
CA VAL A 272 -15.13 -5.28 1.61
C VAL A 272 -15.24 -5.38 3.13
N ASP A 273 -15.51 -4.28 3.81
CA ASP A 273 -15.67 -4.16 5.26
C ASP A 273 -17.11 -3.81 5.69
N ASP A 274 -18.11 -4.02 4.80
CA ASP A 274 -19.52 -3.82 5.06
C ASP A 274 -20.31 -5.12 4.80
N TRP A 275 -21.32 -5.42 5.59
CA TRP A 275 -22.25 -6.55 5.44
C TRP A 275 -23.59 -6.24 6.09
N GLN A 276 -24.66 -6.87 5.57
CA GLN A 276 -26.05 -6.62 5.98
C GLN A 276 -26.66 -7.83 6.72
N THR A 277 -25.86 -8.53 7.53
CA THR A 277 -26.29 -9.74 8.22
C THR A 277 -25.54 -9.94 9.55
N THR A 278 -26.13 -10.71 10.45
CA THR A 278 -25.48 -11.19 11.68
C THR A 278 -25.03 -12.65 11.60
N ASN A 279 -25.34 -13.33 10.49
CA ASN A 279 -24.94 -14.72 10.26
C ASN A 279 -23.43 -14.76 9.91
N GLU A 280 -22.66 -15.48 10.71
CA GLU A 280 -21.19 -15.55 10.63
C GLU A 280 -20.70 -16.11 9.31
N GLU A 281 -21.28 -17.21 8.84
CA GLU A 281 -20.90 -17.87 7.60
C GLU A 281 -21.17 -16.95 6.41
N ARG A 282 -22.31 -16.28 6.42
CA ARG A 282 -22.65 -15.32 5.38
C ARG A 282 -21.72 -14.13 5.36
N ILE A 283 -21.31 -13.60 6.52
CA ILE A 283 -20.31 -12.51 6.60
C ILE A 283 -19.01 -12.94 5.95
N LEU A 284 -18.49 -14.12 6.26
CA LEU A 284 -17.28 -14.65 5.65
C LEU A 284 -17.42 -14.82 4.13
N CYS A 285 -18.54 -15.38 3.67
CA CYS A 285 -18.85 -15.49 2.24
C CYS A 285 -18.85 -14.13 1.56
N GLU A 286 -19.52 -13.12 2.14
CA GLU A 286 -19.57 -11.76 1.60
C GLU A 286 -18.18 -11.12 1.53
N VAL A 287 -17.36 -11.24 2.58
CA VAL A 287 -15.98 -10.72 2.61
C VAL A 287 -15.14 -11.35 1.50
N TYR A 288 -15.12 -12.67 1.38
CA TYR A 288 -14.29 -13.35 0.39
C TYR A 288 -14.79 -13.10 -1.04
N ALA A 289 -16.10 -13.08 -1.28
CA ALA A 289 -16.67 -12.76 -2.58
C ALA A 289 -16.35 -11.32 -3.01
N LYS A 290 -16.43 -10.37 -2.07
CA LYS A 290 -16.08 -8.95 -2.34
C LYS A 290 -14.58 -8.79 -2.61
N LEU A 291 -13.71 -9.48 -1.88
CA LEU A 291 -12.27 -9.50 -2.16
C LEU A 291 -11.97 -10.06 -3.55
N LEU A 292 -12.65 -11.12 -3.97
CA LEU A 292 -12.57 -11.63 -5.35
C LEU A 292 -13.04 -10.59 -6.37
N GLY A 293 -14.15 -9.91 -6.08
CA GLY A 293 -14.69 -8.86 -6.95
C GLY A 293 -13.73 -7.70 -7.16
N VAL A 294 -13.11 -7.17 -6.10
CA VAL A 294 -12.14 -6.07 -6.22
C VAL A 294 -10.83 -6.51 -6.87
N LEU A 295 -10.43 -7.77 -6.73
CA LEU A 295 -9.28 -8.34 -7.44
C LEU A 295 -9.54 -8.42 -8.96
N LEU A 296 -10.71 -8.92 -9.37
CA LEU A 296 -11.15 -8.92 -10.76
C LEU A 296 -11.24 -7.50 -11.34
N GLN A 297 -11.77 -6.56 -10.57
CA GLN A 297 -11.81 -5.15 -10.94
C GLN A 297 -10.40 -4.59 -11.20
N HIS A 298 -9.44 -4.91 -10.35
CA HIS A 298 -8.05 -4.53 -10.54
C HIS A 298 -7.47 -5.12 -11.83
N TRP A 299 -7.70 -6.39 -12.11
CA TRP A 299 -7.24 -7.02 -13.35
C TRP A 299 -7.85 -6.39 -14.60
N LEU A 300 -9.13 -6.02 -14.57
CA LEU A 300 -9.78 -5.30 -15.68
C LEU A 300 -9.12 -3.94 -15.90
N MET A 301 -8.78 -3.23 -14.83
CA MET A 301 -8.04 -1.97 -14.92
C MET A 301 -6.65 -2.17 -15.53
N LEU A 302 -5.91 -3.21 -15.12
CA LEU A 302 -4.60 -3.54 -15.69
C LEU A 302 -4.66 -3.79 -17.19
N LEU A 303 -5.62 -4.58 -17.62
CA LEU A 303 -5.79 -4.97 -19.04
C LEU A 303 -6.31 -3.84 -19.93
N SER A 304 -6.81 -2.74 -19.35
CA SER A 304 -7.51 -1.72 -20.10
C SER A 304 -6.86 -0.34 -20.11
N CYS A 305 -6.13 0.05 -19.06
CA CYS A 305 -5.64 1.43 -18.95
C CYS A 305 -4.45 1.61 -18.00
N TRP A 306 -3.75 0.55 -17.58
CA TRP A 306 -2.66 0.73 -16.63
C TRP A 306 -1.48 1.51 -17.21
N ASP A 307 -1.22 1.37 -18.48
CA ASP A 307 -0.18 2.04 -19.25
C ASP A 307 -0.39 3.57 -19.36
N ASP A 308 -1.63 4.06 -19.16
CA ASP A 308 -1.91 5.50 -19.10
C ASP A 308 -1.53 6.08 -17.70
N PRO A 309 -0.51 6.94 -17.60
CA PRO A 309 -0.12 7.57 -16.35
C PRO A 309 -1.13 8.60 -15.82
N HIS A 310 -2.08 9.04 -16.65
CA HIS A 310 -3.12 10.00 -16.29
C HIS A 310 -4.44 9.33 -15.88
N ARG A 311 -4.52 8.00 -15.89
CA ARG A 311 -5.72 7.26 -15.50
C ARG A 311 -6.24 7.64 -14.12
N SER A 312 -7.55 7.66 -13.97
CA SER A 312 -8.22 7.77 -12.68
C SER A 312 -8.68 6.39 -12.21
N THR A 313 -8.05 5.84 -11.18
CA THR A 313 -8.44 4.52 -10.62
C THR A 313 -9.87 4.52 -10.09
N ILE A 314 -10.34 5.65 -9.52
CA ILE A 314 -11.71 5.80 -9.05
C ILE A 314 -12.69 5.80 -10.22
N GLY A 315 -12.44 6.63 -11.24
CA GLY A 315 -13.32 6.69 -12.41
C GLY A 315 -13.41 5.36 -13.17
N VAL A 316 -12.28 4.66 -13.31
CA VAL A 316 -12.28 3.31 -13.91
C VAL A 316 -13.10 2.33 -13.09
N SER A 317 -12.99 2.38 -11.77
CA SER A 317 -13.77 1.52 -10.86
C SER A 317 -15.28 1.76 -11.00
N GLU A 318 -15.70 3.02 -11.14
CA GLU A 318 -17.10 3.38 -11.38
C GLU A 318 -17.62 2.81 -12.70
N ILE A 319 -16.82 2.92 -13.77
CA ILE A 319 -17.17 2.35 -15.08
C ILE A 319 -17.32 0.83 -15.00
N ILE A 320 -16.40 0.14 -14.35
CA ILE A 320 -16.47 -1.32 -14.20
C ILE A 320 -17.75 -1.70 -13.45
N ARG A 321 -18.10 -0.97 -12.39
CA ARG A 321 -19.34 -1.18 -11.64
C ARG A 321 -20.59 -0.98 -12.54
N ASP A 322 -20.60 0.04 -13.37
CA ASP A 322 -21.71 0.30 -14.29
C ASP A 322 -21.85 -0.82 -15.36
N GLN A 323 -20.75 -1.52 -15.65
CA GLN A 323 -20.70 -2.64 -16.59
C GLN A 323 -20.91 -4.02 -15.92
N VAL A 324 -21.28 -4.09 -14.65
CA VAL A 324 -21.42 -5.36 -13.89
C VAL A 324 -22.41 -6.33 -14.56
N VAL A 325 -23.47 -5.84 -15.18
CA VAL A 325 -24.45 -6.69 -15.89
C VAL A 325 -23.83 -7.36 -17.11
N VAL A 326 -22.97 -6.65 -17.85
CA VAL A 326 -22.23 -7.21 -19.01
C VAL A 326 -21.29 -8.31 -18.54
N LEU A 327 -20.58 -8.10 -17.43
CA LEU A 327 -19.71 -9.12 -16.81
C LEU A 327 -20.53 -10.33 -16.34
N ALA A 328 -21.65 -10.10 -15.67
CA ALA A 328 -22.54 -11.17 -15.22
C ALA A 328 -23.07 -12.02 -16.40
N HIS A 329 -23.41 -11.42 -17.53
CA HIS A 329 -23.77 -12.13 -18.75
C HIS A 329 -22.61 -12.95 -19.33
N GLY A 330 -21.37 -12.42 -19.23
CA GLY A 330 -20.15 -13.14 -19.66
C GLY A 330 -19.90 -14.37 -18.79
N PHE A 331 -19.97 -14.25 -17.47
CA PHE A 331 -19.79 -15.36 -16.53
C PHE A 331 -20.96 -16.35 -16.56
N GLY A 332 -22.18 -15.87 -16.83
CA GLY A 332 -23.39 -16.69 -16.93
C GLY A 332 -23.59 -17.39 -18.29
N GLY A 333 -22.64 -17.25 -19.23
CA GLY A 333 -22.69 -17.90 -20.55
C GLY A 333 -23.71 -17.30 -21.53
N ARG A 334 -24.36 -16.19 -21.19
CA ARG A 334 -25.27 -15.46 -22.12
C ARG A 334 -24.51 -14.66 -23.17
N LEU A 335 -23.29 -14.30 -22.85
CA LEU A 335 -22.31 -13.65 -23.71
C LEU A 335 -21.00 -14.41 -23.61
N SER A 336 -20.14 -14.45 -24.63
CA SER A 336 -18.82 -15.04 -24.43
C SER A 336 -18.01 -14.15 -23.47
N LEU A 337 -17.26 -14.75 -22.55
CA LEU A 337 -16.44 -14.00 -21.61
C LEU A 337 -15.49 -13.02 -22.30
N ARG A 338 -14.88 -13.46 -23.42
CA ARG A 338 -14.01 -12.61 -24.26
C ARG A 338 -14.76 -11.35 -24.76
N GLN A 339 -16.01 -11.53 -25.17
CA GLN A 339 -16.85 -10.44 -25.68
C GLN A 339 -17.24 -9.47 -24.56
N ALA A 340 -17.61 -9.98 -23.38
CA ALA A 340 -17.90 -9.17 -22.20
C ALA A 340 -16.66 -8.35 -21.77
N LEU A 341 -15.49 -8.99 -21.66
CA LEU A 341 -14.24 -8.32 -21.30
C LEU A 341 -13.84 -7.23 -22.33
N ARG A 342 -14.06 -7.49 -23.62
CA ARG A 342 -13.81 -6.49 -24.68
C ARG A 342 -14.71 -5.27 -24.50
N LEU A 343 -16.02 -5.45 -24.30
CA LEU A 343 -16.98 -4.35 -24.12
C LEU A 343 -16.62 -3.50 -22.88
N VAL A 344 -16.29 -4.13 -21.76
CA VAL A 344 -15.88 -3.42 -20.55
C VAL A 344 -14.57 -2.67 -20.79
N GLY A 345 -13.59 -3.29 -21.45
CA GLY A 345 -12.31 -2.65 -21.78
C GLY A 345 -12.47 -1.44 -22.73
N GLU A 346 -13.37 -1.54 -23.69
CA GLU A 346 -13.72 -0.41 -24.58
C GLU A 346 -14.37 0.74 -23.81
N ALA A 347 -15.31 0.44 -22.91
CA ALA A 347 -15.93 1.45 -22.05
C ALA A 347 -14.90 2.17 -21.16
N ILE A 348 -13.95 1.42 -20.57
CA ILE A 348 -12.87 1.99 -19.77
C ILE A 348 -12.00 2.93 -20.63
N ARG A 349 -11.54 2.49 -21.80
CA ARG A 349 -10.68 3.30 -22.67
C ARG A 349 -11.37 4.58 -23.17
N GLN A 350 -12.65 4.52 -23.52
CA GLN A 350 -13.42 5.68 -23.94
C GLN A 350 -13.59 6.73 -22.83
N ALA A 351 -13.69 6.28 -21.59
CA ALA A 351 -13.90 7.17 -20.46
C ALA A 351 -12.57 7.60 -19.80
N ALA A 352 -11.51 6.82 -19.89
CA ALA A 352 -10.19 7.15 -19.36
C ALA A 352 -9.60 8.43 -19.99
N GLY A 353 -9.94 8.71 -21.26
CA GLY A 353 -9.58 9.97 -21.92
C GLY A 353 -10.29 11.22 -21.37
N ARG A 354 -11.28 11.07 -20.51
CA ARG A 354 -11.90 12.18 -19.77
C ARG A 354 -11.19 12.34 -18.43
N SER A 355 -9.97 12.86 -18.46
CA SER A 355 -9.21 13.23 -17.24
C SER A 355 -10.12 14.05 -16.34
N ILE A 356 -10.48 13.51 -15.17
CA ILE A 356 -11.09 14.29 -14.11
C ILE A 356 -9.99 15.23 -13.62
N ALA A 357 -10.02 16.47 -14.07
CA ALA A 357 -9.17 17.53 -13.56
C ALA A 357 -9.36 17.56 -12.04
N GLY A 358 -8.35 17.07 -11.31
CA GLY A 358 -8.43 16.95 -9.85
C GLY A 358 -8.70 18.33 -9.25
N ARG A 359 -9.74 18.42 -8.45
CA ARG A 359 -10.14 19.60 -7.65
C ARG A 359 -9.20 19.88 -6.47
N SER A 360 -7.96 19.39 -6.50
CA SER A 360 -7.02 19.55 -5.39
C SER A 360 -5.86 20.43 -5.84
N ASP A 361 -5.54 21.48 -5.07
CA ASP A 361 -4.35 22.31 -5.23
C ASP A 361 -3.03 21.52 -5.09
N ARG A 362 -3.12 20.23 -4.81
CA ARG A 362 -1.97 19.33 -4.70
C ARG A 362 -1.82 18.50 -5.98
N PRO A 363 -0.65 18.52 -6.62
CA PRO A 363 -0.40 17.69 -7.79
C PRO A 363 -0.58 16.20 -7.45
N SER A 364 -1.21 15.45 -8.36
CA SER A 364 -1.36 13.99 -8.24
C SER A 364 0.02 13.30 -8.22
N ALA A 365 0.07 12.09 -7.68
CA ALA A 365 1.31 11.30 -7.70
C ALA A 365 1.82 11.08 -9.13
N SER A 366 0.94 10.84 -10.07
CA SER A 366 1.28 10.70 -11.50
C SER A 366 1.91 11.96 -12.07
N ARG A 367 1.37 13.15 -11.77
CA ARG A 367 1.98 14.43 -12.20
C ARG A 367 3.36 14.65 -11.60
N LEU A 368 3.55 14.29 -10.33
CA LEU A 368 4.87 14.39 -9.68
C LEU A 368 5.88 13.45 -10.31
N LEU A 369 5.49 12.20 -10.58
CA LEU A 369 6.35 11.21 -11.23
C LEU A 369 6.76 11.63 -12.65
N LEU A 370 5.83 12.17 -13.43
CA LEU A 370 6.12 12.66 -14.79
C LEU A 370 7.02 13.89 -14.76
N ALA A 371 6.81 14.83 -13.83
CA ALA A 371 7.62 16.02 -13.70
C ALA A 371 9.07 15.72 -13.24
N SER A 372 9.28 14.73 -12.36
CA SER A 372 10.60 14.36 -11.87
C SER A 372 11.48 13.66 -12.91
N GLY A 373 10.88 12.98 -13.89
CA GLY A 373 11.64 12.30 -14.96
C GLY A 373 12.24 13.21 -16.02
N SER A 374 11.76 14.45 -16.14
CA SER A 374 12.22 15.42 -17.14
C SER A 374 13.42 16.28 -16.71
N SER A 375 13.77 16.28 -15.42
CA SER A 375 14.86 17.12 -14.86
C SER A 375 16.22 16.41 -14.75
N GLY A 376 16.35 15.17 -15.19
CA GLY A 376 17.54 14.32 -14.98
C GLY A 376 18.38 14.01 -16.22
N LEU A 377 18.19 14.68 -17.34
CA LEU A 377 18.90 14.43 -18.60
C LEU A 377 19.53 15.71 -19.20
N THR A 378 20.03 16.62 -18.36
CA THR A 378 20.92 17.71 -18.81
C THR A 378 22.26 17.61 -18.12
#